data_c7028a1d6dd4d62aa4e8069eb3ed6e20
#
_entry.id   c7028a1d6dd4d62aa4e8069eb3ed6e20
#
_cell.length_a   1.000
_cell.length_b   1.000
_cell.length_c   1.000
_cell.angle_alpha   90.00
_cell.angle_beta   90.00
_cell.angle_gamma   90.00
#
_symmetry.space_group_name_H-M   'P 1'
#
loop_
_entity.id
_entity.type
_entity.pdbx_description
1 polymer ?
#
loop_
_entity_poly.entity_id
_entity_poly.type
_entity_poly.pdbx_seq_one_letter_code
_entity_poly.pdbx_strand_id
1 'polypeptide(L)'
;MTALLTRAEQALSFGLPSIDRAFPGFKMGDFAVLYGHSFCKTLSFLLSVRCHLPKDGGGLNSPAIYVDGGNTFNPYAISAIAQEYGLDPQHTLERIFVSRAFTAYQLSALIFETLEDASKQYRSKLVLISDITSLFLDRDVPTKESMEIFNKAMIYLSDLATRRNVIVVASCFPFWHSRRRVFLESVLFGRASTVIRVKELKGRLQFALESHPLLKPFTIDILPNAVTLEKFVEA
;
A
#
# COMPACT_ATOMS: atom_id res chain seq x y z
N MET A 1 -24.88 30.13 -16.83
CA MET A 1 -24.46 28.72 -17.13
C MET A 1 -23.44 28.32 -16.08
N THR A 2 -23.95 27.84 -14.94
CA THR A 2 -23.17 27.56 -13.72
C THR A 2 -22.53 26.19 -13.90
N ALA A 3 -21.21 26.15 -14.10
CA ALA A 3 -20.47 24.92 -14.13
C ALA A 3 -20.67 24.18 -12.80
N LEU A 4 -21.24 22.98 -12.87
CA LEU A 4 -21.26 22.01 -11.80
C LEU A 4 -19.81 21.76 -11.37
N LEU A 5 -19.41 22.31 -10.23
CA LEU A 5 -18.23 21.89 -9.51
C LEU A 5 -18.42 20.40 -9.17
N THR A 6 -17.92 19.54 -10.02
CA THR A 6 -17.79 18.11 -9.73
C THR A 6 -17.07 18.01 -8.39
N ARG A 7 -17.74 17.45 -7.41
CA ARG A 7 -17.18 17.10 -6.10
C ARG A 7 -15.89 16.33 -6.38
N ALA A 8 -14.72 16.93 -6.12
CA ALA A 8 -13.44 16.26 -6.33
C ALA A 8 -13.53 14.91 -5.59
N GLU A 9 -13.46 13.82 -6.34
CA GLU A 9 -13.48 12.48 -5.76
C GLU A 9 -12.35 12.37 -4.75
N GLN A 10 -12.70 11.93 -3.54
CA GLN A 10 -11.73 11.80 -2.45
C GLN A 10 -10.65 10.79 -2.84
N ALA A 11 -9.40 11.24 -2.91
CA ALA A 11 -8.24 10.40 -3.21
C ALA A 11 -7.18 10.53 -2.10
N LEU A 12 -6.54 9.41 -1.75
CA LEU A 12 -5.37 9.40 -0.87
C LEU A 12 -4.12 9.59 -1.72
N SER A 13 -3.51 10.76 -1.67
CA SER A 13 -2.29 11.07 -2.41
C SER A 13 -1.03 10.78 -1.63
N PHE A 14 0.12 10.65 -2.33
CA PHE A 14 1.40 10.47 -1.68
C PHE A 14 1.94 11.73 -1.00
N GLY A 15 1.45 12.93 -1.36
CA GLY A 15 1.98 14.20 -0.87
C GLY A 15 3.36 14.55 -1.45
N LEU A 16 3.73 13.86 -2.52
CA LEU A 16 4.97 14.07 -3.25
C LEU A 16 4.64 14.79 -4.56
N PRO A 17 4.97 16.09 -4.71
CA PRO A 17 4.56 16.89 -5.87
C PRO A 17 4.99 16.30 -7.21
N SER A 18 6.12 15.56 -7.24
CA SER A 18 6.57 14.86 -8.45
C SER A 18 5.62 13.74 -8.86
N ILE A 19 5.05 13.03 -7.91
CA ILE A 19 4.10 11.93 -8.14
C ILE A 19 2.68 12.47 -8.32
N ASP A 20 2.22 13.33 -7.41
CA ASP A 20 0.83 13.77 -7.32
C ASP A 20 0.35 14.57 -8.53
N ARG A 21 1.29 15.20 -9.30
CA ARG A 21 0.95 15.84 -10.57
C ARG A 21 0.50 14.87 -11.65
N ALA A 22 1.01 13.64 -11.64
CA ALA A 22 0.72 12.63 -12.66
C ALA A 22 -0.23 11.55 -12.16
N PHE A 23 -0.16 11.23 -10.85
CA PHE A 23 -1.01 10.27 -10.17
C PHE A 23 -1.70 10.95 -8.97
N PRO A 24 -2.99 11.29 -9.09
CA PRO A 24 -3.71 12.07 -8.08
C PRO A 24 -3.97 11.32 -6.76
N GLY A 25 -3.69 10.02 -6.72
CA GLY A 25 -3.86 9.18 -5.55
C GLY A 25 -4.85 8.04 -5.73
N PHE A 26 -5.00 7.26 -4.68
CA PHE A 26 -5.90 6.10 -4.63
C PHE A 26 -7.31 6.53 -4.27
N LYS A 27 -8.29 5.95 -4.94
CA LYS A 27 -9.71 6.18 -4.69
C LYS A 27 -10.29 5.12 -3.75
N MET A 28 -11.38 5.47 -3.10
CA MET A 28 -12.15 4.51 -2.31
C MET A 28 -12.61 3.35 -3.18
N GLY A 29 -12.36 2.13 -2.72
CA GLY A 29 -12.63 0.90 -3.48
C GLY A 29 -11.43 0.36 -4.27
N ASP A 30 -10.30 1.08 -4.30
CA ASP A 30 -9.10 0.61 -5.00
C ASP A 30 -8.42 -0.55 -4.26
N PHE A 31 -8.04 -1.57 -5.01
CA PHE A 31 -7.01 -2.51 -4.61
C PHE A 31 -5.75 -2.22 -5.43
N ALA A 32 -4.71 -1.71 -4.78
CA ALA A 32 -3.48 -1.26 -5.43
C ALA A 32 -2.27 -2.05 -4.98
N VAL A 33 -1.25 -2.09 -5.84
CA VAL A 33 0.02 -2.76 -5.58
C VAL A 33 1.19 -1.80 -5.81
N LEU A 34 2.08 -1.74 -4.82
CA LEU A 34 3.39 -1.07 -4.88
C LEU A 34 4.47 -2.14 -4.91
N TYR A 35 5.34 -2.17 -5.92
CA TYR A 35 6.35 -3.21 -6.01
C TYR A 35 7.69 -2.73 -6.58
N GLY A 36 8.72 -3.53 -6.35
CA GLY A 36 10.07 -3.29 -6.84
C GLY A 36 11.01 -2.79 -5.76
N HIS A 37 11.50 -1.57 -5.84
CA HIS A 37 12.50 -1.01 -4.92
C HIS A 37 11.99 -0.89 -3.48
N SER A 38 12.91 -0.93 -2.50
CA SER A 38 12.63 -0.79 -1.05
C SER A 38 11.87 0.50 -0.70
N PHE A 39 11.97 1.53 -1.51
CA PHE A 39 11.21 2.79 -1.36
C PHE A 39 9.68 2.58 -1.32
N CYS A 40 9.16 1.45 -1.80
CA CYS A 40 7.76 1.08 -1.61
C CYS A 40 7.37 0.99 -0.13
N LYS A 41 8.31 0.65 0.79
CA LYS A 41 8.08 0.68 2.25
C LYS A 41 7.82 2.11 2.71
N THR A 42 8.69 3.04 2.27
CA THR A 42 8.56 4.47 2.58
C THR A 42 7.23 5.02 2.07
N LEU A 43 6.82 4.66 0.84
CA LEU A 43 5.52 5.05 0.30
C LEU A 43 4.35 4.48 1.13
N SER A 44 4.46 3.25 1.63
CA SER A 44 3.44 2.66 2.51
C SER A 44 3.35 3.39 3.86
N PHE A 45 4.48 3.75 4.47
CA PHE A 45 4.51 4.55 5.69
C PHE A 45 3.94 5.95 5.46
N LEU A 46 4.29 6.57 4.35
CA LEU A 46 3.76 7.87 3.96
C LEU A 46 2.23 7.83 3.83
N LEU A 47 1.68 6.83 3.16
CA LEU A 47 0.22 6.64 3.06
C LEU A 47 -0.43 6.42 4.44
N SER A 48 0.22 5.65 5.35
CA SER A 48 -0.30 5.40 6.69
C SER A 48 -0.39 6.66 7.53
N VAL A 49 0.53 7.61 7.36
CA VAL A 49 0.48 8.92 8.02
C VAL A 49 -0.52 9.85 7.33
N ARG A 50 -0.43 9.95 6.01
CA ARG A 50 -1.27 10.88 5.24
C ARG A 50 -2.76 10.57 5.31
N CYS A 51 -3.15 9.31 5.54
CA CYS A 51 -4.57 8.99 5.69
C CYS A 51 -5.22 9.69 6.90
N HIS A 52 -4.44 10.15 7.90
CA HIS A 52 -4.96 10.94 9.02
C HIS A 52 -5.26 12.39 8.67
N LEU A 53 -4.62 12.93 7.62
CA LEU A 53 -4.86 14.29 7.17
C LEU A 53 -6.31 14.49 6.72
N PRO A 54 -6.81 15.74 6.75
CA PRO A 54 -8.12 16.06 6.21
C PRO A 54 -8.15 15.84 4.69
N LYS A 55 -9.37 15.77 4.14
CA LYS A 55 -9.61 15.44 2.74
C LYS A 55 -9.05 16.46 1.76
N ASP A 56 -9.11 17.73 2.10
CA ASP A 56 -8.56 18.85 1.33
C ASP A 56 -7.01 18.83 1.29
N GLY A 57 -6.37 18.18 2.28
CA GLY A 57 -4.94 17.89 2.31
C GLY A 57 -4.53 16.61 1.57
N GLY A 58 -5.45 15.96 0.84
CA GLY A 58 -5.18 14.69 0.15
C GLY A 58 -5.14 13.49 1.09
N GLY A 59 -5.78 13.60 2.26
CA GLY A 59 -5.96 12.52 3.23
C GLY A 59 -7.38 11.95 3.26
N LEU A 60 -7.66 11.10 4.23
CA LEU A 60 -8.94 10.41 4.40
C LEU A 60 -9.67 10.79 5.69
N ASN A 61 -8.99 11.53 6.59
CA ASN A 61 -9.39 11.73 7.98
C ASN A 61 -9.81 10.38 8.62
N SER A 62 -8.90 9.40 8.57
CA SER A 62 -9.18 8.02 8.92
C SER A 62 -7.97 7.37 9.59
N PRO A 63 -8.18 6.45 10.54
CA PRO A 63 -7.13 5.52 10.97
C PRO A 63 -6.66 4.64 9.81
N ALA A 64 -5.50 4.00 9.99
CA ALA A 64 -4.97 2.99 9.08
C ALA A 64 -4.90 1.61 9.75
N ILE A 65 -5.10 0.55 8.96
CA ILE A 65 -4.76 -0.81 9.35
C ILE A 65 -3.48 -1.19 8.59
N TYR A 66 -2.49 -1.70 9.31
CA TYR A 66 -1.22 -2.14 8.75
C TYR A 66 -1.00 -3.63 9.04
N VAL A 67 -1.11 -4.47 8.02
CA VAL A 67 -0.80 -5.91 8.09
C VAL A 67 0.65 -6.10 7.69
N ASP A 68 1.50 -6.44 8.65
CA ASP A 68 2.94 -6.57 8.46
C ASP A 68 3.34 -8.02 8.15
N GLY A 69 3.38 -8.36 6.85
CA GLY A 69 3.83 -9.66 6.36
C GLY A 69 5.34 -9.75 6.12
N GLY A 70 6.01 -8.61 6.02
CA GLY A 70 7.45 -8.53 5.75
C GLY A 70 8.31 -8.22 6.96
N ASN A 71 7.72 -8.09 8.17
CA ASN A 71 8.41 -7.60 9.37
C ASN A 71 9.12 -6.26 9.14
N THR A 72 8.42 -5.34 8.48
CA THR A 72 8.99 -4.07 7.99
C THR A 72 8.48 -2.84 8.74
N PHE A 73 7.46 -2.97 9.59
CA PHE A 73 6.87 -1.84 10.30
C PHE A 73 7.89 -1.14 11.19
N ASN A 74 8.07 0.15 10.97
CA ASN A 74 9.02 0.98 11.72
C ASN A 74 8.30 2.19 12.33
N PRO A 75 8.04 2.20 13.65
CA PRO A 75 7.35 3.30 14.32
C PRO A 75 8.16 4.60 14.34
N TYR A 76 9.49 4.52 14.30
CA TYR A 76 10.34 5.71 14.25
C TYR A 76 10.21 6.43 12.91
N ALA A 77 10.18 5.68 11.80
CA ALA A 77 9.93 6.25 10.47
C ALA A 77 8.54 6.89 10.38
N ILE A 78 7.52 6.24 10.94
CA ILE A 78 6.16 6.81 11.03
C ILE A 78 6.17 8.13 11.82
N SER A 79 6.84 8.15 12.98
CA SER A 79 6.96 9.34 13.83
C SER A 79 7.64 10.49 13.11
N ALA A 80 8.75 10.23 12.41
CA ALA A 80 9.47 11.24 11.64
C ALA A 80 8.58 11.82 10.51
N ILE A 81 7.89 10.96 9.77
CA ILE A 81 6.97 11.40 8.72
C ILE A 81 5.81 12.22 9.32
N ALA A 82 5.25 11.80 10.46
CA ALA A 82 4.17 12.54 11.12
C ALA A 82 4.60 13.98 11.48
N GLN A 83 5.82 14.15 12.02
CA GLN A 83 6.37 15.46 12.34
C GLN A 83 6.51 16.37 11.10
N GLU A 84 6.96 15.82 9.96
CA GLU A 84 7.05 16.58 8.70
C GLU A 84 5.70 17.11 8.21
N TYR A 85 4.61 16.38 8.51
CA TYR A 85 3.24 16.81 8.19
C TYR A 85 2.57 17.63 9.31
N GLY A 86 3.33 18.01 10.37
CA GLY A 86 2.79 18.77 11.50
C GLY A 86 1.79 18.00 12.34
N LEU A 87 1.81 16.64 12.27
CA LEU A 87 0.99 15.77 13.08
C LEU A 87 1.73 15.39 14.36
N ASP A 88 0.97 15.18 15.45
CA ASP A 88 1.52 14.61 16.67
C ASP A 88 1.89 13.13 16.44
N PRO A 89 3.16 12.72 16.64
CA PRO A 89 3.62 11.38 16.36
C PRO A 89 2.93 10.31 17.21
N GLN A 90 2.71 10.59 18.50
CA GLN A 90 2.07 9.65 19.40
C GLN A 90 0.62 9.41 18.97
N HIS A 91 -0.14 10.48 18.75
CA HIS A 91 -1.52 10.39 18.29
C HIS A 91 -1.62 9.70 16.93
N THR A 92 -0.65 9.93 16.02
CA THR A 92 -0.60 9.26 14.72
C THR A 92 -0.39 7.75 14.88
N LEU A 93 0.57 7.33 15.72
CA LEU A 93 0.85 5.92 15.98
C LEU A 93 -0.33 5.20 16.65
N GLU A 94 -1.03 5.83 17.59
CA GLU A 94 -2.22 5.28 18.25
C GLU A 94 -3.37 4.98 17.27
N ARG A 95 -3.35 5.59 16.11
CA ARG A 95 -4.36 5.41 15.05
C ARG A 95 -3.89 4.55 13.89
N ILE A 96 -2.74 3.88 14.01
CA ILE A 96 -2.27 2.86 13.07
C ILE A 96 -2.34 1.50 13.76
N PHE A 97 -3.34 0.69 13.38
CA PHE A 97 -3.57 -0.63 13.97
C PHE A 97 -2.72 -1.67 13.24
N VAL A 98 -1.72 -2.18 13.93
CA VAL A 98 -0.73 -3.10 13.36
C VAL A 98 -1.03 -4.54 13.74
N SER A 99 -1.09 -5.41 12.74
CA SER A 99 -1.12 -6.87 12.93
C SER A 99 0.04 -7.49 12.16
N ARG A 100 0.78 -8.41 12.79
CA ARG A 100 1.95 -9.05 12.17
C ARG A 100 1.69 -10.52 11.92
N ALA A 101 2.14 -11.00 10.76
CA ALA A 101 2.13 -12.41 10.41
C ALA A 101 3.57 -12.91 10.19
N PHE A 102 3.84 -14.13 10.61
CA PHE A 102 5.13 -14.79 10.45
C PHE A 102 5.04 -16.03 9.55
N THR A 103 3.84 -16.44 9.16
CA THR A 103 3.59 -17.54 8.24
C THR A 103 2.49 -17.17 7.25
N ALA A 104 2.47 -17.86 6.10
CA ALA A 104 1.40 -17.69 5.11
C ALA A 104 0.01 -17.98 5.69
N TYR A 105 -0.09 -18.95 6.61
CA TYR A 105 -1.34 -19.31 7.27
C TYR A 105 -1.83 -18.21 8.20
N GLN A 106 -0.93 -17.60 8.98
CA GLN A 106 -1.27 -16.44 9.84
C GLN A 106 -1.71 -15.25 9.01
N LEU A 107 -1.00 -14.94 7.90
CA LEU A 107 -1.40 -13.86 7.00
C LEU A 107 -2.77 -14.13 6.39
N SER A 108 -3.03 -15.36 5.99
CA SER A 108 -4.33 -15.77 5.43
C SER A 108 -5.45 -15.65 6.46
N ALA A 109 -5.24 -16.07 7.69
CA ALA A 109 -6.21 -15.92 8.78
C ALA A 109 -6.50 -14.44 9.08
N LEU A 110 -5.46 -13.58 9.14
CA LEU A 110 -5.66 -12.13 9.27
C LEU A 110 -6.52 -11.57 8.13
N ILE A 111 -6.27 -11.97 6.88
CA ILE A 111 -7.01 -11.48 5.73
C ILE A 111 -8.47 -11.97 5.76
N PHE A 112 -8.71 -13.26 5.99
CA PHE A 112 -10.05 -13.83 5.84
C PHE A 112 -10.94 -13.65 7.07
N GLU A 113 -10.37 -13.67 8.26
CA GLU A 113 -11.13 -13.77 9.51
C GLU A 113 -11.15 -12.45 10.30
N THR A 114 -10.09 -11.61 10.18
CA THR A 114 -9.93 -10.46 11.07
C THR A 114 -10.10 -9.12 10.35
N LEU A 115 -9.60 -9.00 9.11
CA LEU A 115 -9.39 -7.72 8.45
C LEU A 115 -10.69 -6.94 8.21
N GLU A 116 -11.76 -7.61 7.80
CA GLU A 116 -13.04 -6.95 7.56
C GLU A 116 -13.63 -6.38 8.84
N ASP A 117 -13.62 -7.14 9.92
CA ASP A 117 -14.17 -6.68 11.20
C ASP A 117 -13.30 -5.60 11.85
N ALA A 118 -11.97 -5.69 11.73
CA ALA A 118 -11.07 -4.62 12.12
C ALA A 118 -11.36 -3.32 11.36
N SER A 119 -11.61 -3.40 10.03
CA SER A 119 -11.93 -2.21 9.23
C SER A 119 -13.23 -1.54 9.69
N LYS A 120 -14.24 -2.31 10.10
CA LYS A 120 -15.50 -1.80 10.67
C LYS A 120 -15.28 -1.21 12.05
N GLN A 121 -14.63 -1.96 12.95
CA GLN A 121 -14.40 -1.59 14.34
C GLN A 121 -13.65 -0.27 14.45
N TYR A 122 -12.55 -0.14 13.70
CA TYR A 122 -11.70 1.06 13.71
C TYR A 122 -12.19 2.14 12.73
N ARG A 123 -13.22 1.88 11.94
CA ARG A 123 -13.70 2.77 10.87
C ARG A 123 -12.58 3.17 9.92
N SER A 124 -11.67 2.25 9.66
CA SER A 124 -10.52 2.48 8.80
C SER A 124 -10.93 2.48 7.33
N LYS A 125 -10.41 3.46 6.58
CA LYS A 125 -10.56 3.58 5.12
C LYS A 125 -9.31 3.14 4.36
N LEU A 126 -8.23 2.82 5.07
CA LEU A 126 -6.96 2.40 4.50
C LEU A 126 -6.49 1.11 5.15
N VAL A 127 -6.23 0.12 4.32
CA VAL A 127 -5.57 -1.13 4.67
C VAL A 127 -4.25 -1.21 3.91
N LEU A 128 -3.15 -1.34 4.62
CA LEU A 128 -1.82 -1.56 4.07
C LEU A 128 -1.38 -2.98 4.38
N ILE A 129 -0.85 -3.70 3.40
CA ILE A 129 -0.32 -5.06 3.58
C ILE A 129 1.13 -5.07 3.08
N SER A 130 2.10 -5.17 3.99
CA SER A 130 3.50 -5.16 3.61
C SER A 130 3.98 -6.55 3.19
N ASP A 131 4.73 -6.58 2.09
CA ASP A 131 5.36 -7.77 1.51
C ASP A 131 4.44 -9.01 1.45
N ILE A 132 3.30 -8.82 0.80
CA ILE A 132 2.21 -9.80 0.73
C ILE A 132 2.63 -11.14 0.12
N THR A 133 3.74 -11.20 -0.63
CA THR A 133 4.20 -12.41 -1.32
C THR A 133 5.22 -13.23 -0.54
N SER A 134 6.01 -12.62 0.35
CA SER A 134 7.19 -13.26 0.96
C SER A 134 6.84 -14.54 1.72
N LEU A 135 5.83 -14.49 2.59
CA LEU A 135 5.42 -15.65 3.39
C LEU A 135 4.87 -16.80 2.55
N PHE A 136 4.27 -16.49 1.39
CA PHE A 136 3.80 -17.51 0.45
C PHE A 136 4.91 -18.11 -0.40
N LEU A 137 6.13 -17.58 -0.34
CA LEU A 137 7.33 -18.13 -0.98
C LEU A 137 8.13 -19.04 -0.05
N ASP A 138 7.76 -19.16 1.21
CA ASP A 138 8.39 -20.03 2.18
C ASP A 138 8.38 -21.49 1.69
N ARG A 139 9.52 -22.18 1.89
CA ARG A 139 9.70 -23.58 1.47
C ARG A 139 8.85 -24.55 2.29
N ASP A 140 8.51 -24.20 3.52
CA ASP A 140 7.71 -25.02 4.43
C ASP A 140 6.23 -25.08 4.02
N VAL A 141 5.79 -24.17 3.14
CA VAL A 141 4.43 -24.21 2.59
C VAL A 141 4.44 -24.95 1.25
N PRO A 142 3.63 -26.01 1.06
CA PRO A 142 3.54 -26.69 -0.23
C PRO A 142 3.15 -25.74 -1.36
N THR A 143 3.85 -25.82 -2.49
CA THR A 143 3.68 -24.85 -3.59
C THR A 143 2.22 -24.73 -4.07
N LYS A 144 1.54 -25.87 -4.28
CA LYS A 144 0.15 -25.88 -4.75
C LYS A 144 -0.78 -25.19 -3.75
N GLU A 145 -0.66 -25.54 -2.48
CA GLU A 145 -1.46 -24.99 -1.40
C GLU A 145 -1.24 -23.46 -1.26
N SER A 146 0.03 -23.03 -1.26
CA SER A 146 0.38 -21.63 -1.25
C SER A 146 -0.27 -20.84 -2.40
N MET A 147 -0.21 -21.39 -3.62
CA MET A 147 -0.80 -20.75 -4.80
C MET A 147 -2.34 -20.66 -4.69
N GLU A 148 -2.99 -21.70 -4.18
CA GLU A 148 -4.45 -21.73 -3.97
C GLU A 148 -4.89 -20.72 -2.90
N ILE A 149 -4.22 -20.71 -1.75
CA ILE A 149 -4.53 -19.78 -0.65
C ILE A 149 -4.30 -18.35 -1.10
N PHE A 150 -3.15 -18.07 -1.74
CA PHE A 150 -2.84 -16.74 -2.24
C PHE A 150 -3.86 -16.23 -3.24
N ASN A 151 -4.27 -17.05 -4.21
CA ASN A 151 -5.28 -16.65 -5.18
C ASN A 151 -6.63 -16.31 -4.49
N LYS A 152 -7.06 -17.11 -3.50
CA LYS A 152 -8.25 -16.82 -2.70
C LYS A 152 -8.10 -15.50 -1.93
N ALA A 153 -6.93 -15.25 -1.36
CA ALA A 153 -6.66 -14.01 -0.62
C ALA A 153 -6.73 -12.77 -1.53
N MET A 154 -6.18 -12.84 -2.76
CA MET A 154 -6.24 -11.72 -3.69
C MET A 154 -7.66 -11.43 -4.18
N ILE A 155 -8.47 -12.48 -4.43
CA ILE A 155 -9.89 -12.32 -4.75
C ILE A 155 -10.61 -11.62 -3.58
N TYR A 156 -10.38 -12.10 -2.35
CA TYR A 156 -11.01 -11.55 -1.16
C TYR A 156 -10.65 -10.08 -0.94
N LEU A 157 -9.37 -9.70 -1.08
CA LEU A 157 -8.91 -8.32 -0.90
C LEU A 157 -9.50 -7.36 -1.94
N SER A 158 -9.56 -7.78 -3.20
CA SER A 158 -10.18 -7.00 -4.28
C SER A 158 -11.67 -6.78 -4.03
N ASP A 159 -12.38 -7.84 -3.59
CA ASP A 159 -13.79 -7.76 -3.24
C ASP A 159 -14.03 -6.92 -1.97
N LEU A 160 -13.18 -7.09 -0.93
CA LEU A 160 -13.23 -6.29 0.29
C LEU A 160 -13.09 -4.79 0.00
N ALA A 161 -12.11 -4.41 -0.83
CA ALA A 161 -11.89 -3.01 -1.20
C ALA A 161 -13.18 -2.39 -1.76
N THR A 162 -13.81 -3.07 -2.71
CA THR A 162 -15.04 -2.60 -3.36
C THR A 162 -16.25 -2.63 -2.42
N ARG A 163 -16.53 -3.77 -1.77
CA ARG A 163 -17.71 -3.93 -0.90
C ARG A 163 -17.68 -3.02 0.32
N ARG A 164 -16.51 -2.85 0.92
CA ARG A 164 -16.35 -2.02 2.11
C ARG A 164 -16.04 -0.56 1.78
N ASN A 165 -15.83 -0.25 0.50
CA ASN A 165 -15.43 1.08 0.03
C ASN A 165 -14.21 1.59 0.82
N VAL A 166 -13.15 0.77 0.87
CA VAL A 166 -11.87 1.06 1.50
C VAL A 166 -10.74 0.97 0.48
N ILE A 167 -9.64 1.67 0.71
CA ILE A 167 -8.42 1.55 -0.10
C ILE A 167 -7.60 0.40 0.49
N VAL A 168 -7.24 -0.56 -0.34
CA VAL A 168 -6.30 -1.63 0.01
C VAL A 168 -5.03 -1.42 -0.80
N VAL A 169 -3.87 -1.28 -0.15
CA VAL A 169 -2.57 -1.17 -0.81
C VAL A 169 -1.67 -2.28 -0.32
N ALA A 170 -1.31 -3.19 -1.21
CA ALA A 170 -0.33 -4.23 -0.93
C ALA A 170 1.05 -3.85 -1.48
N SER A 171 2.11 -4.20 -0.78
CA SER A 171 3.46 -4.11 -1.33
C SER A 171 4.07 -5.49 -1.53
N CYS A 172 4.98 -5.61 -2.50
CA CYS A 172 5.83 -6.78 -2.66
C CYS A 172 7.23 -6.36 -3.14
N PHE A 173 8.24 -7.05 -2.63
CA PHE A 173 9.64 -6.74 -2.91
C PHE A 173 10.28 -7.80 -3.80
N PRO A 174 11.31 -7.45 -4.60
CA PRO A 174 12.04 -8.41 -5.43
C PRO A 174 12.67 -9.48 -4.53
N PHE A 175 12.40 -10.73 -4.86
CA PHE A 175 12.99 -11.90 -4.26
C PHE A 175 13.60 -12.76 -5.38
N TRP A 176 14.11 -13.96 -5.08
CA TRP A 176 14.67 -14.84 -6.10
C TRP A 176 13.64 -15.20 -7.18
N HIS A 177 14.05 -15.23 -8.46
CA HIS A 177 13.20 -15.68 -9.55
C HIS A 177 12.84 -17.17 -9.37
N SER A 178 11.54 -17.44 -9.24
CA SER A 178 11.00 -18.79 -9.21
C SER A 178 9.66 -18.85 -9.93
N ARG A 179 9.28 -20.02 -10.44
CA ARG A 179 7.95 -20.21 -11.07
C ARG A 179 6.81 -19.87 -10.12
N ARG A 180 6.97 -20.21 -8.84
CA ARG A 180 5.99 -19.89 -7.78
C ARG A 180 5.81 -18.38 -7.65
N ARG A 181 6.91 -17.62 -7.60
CA ARG A 181 6.87 -16.18 -7.53
C ARG A 181 6.18 -15.55 -8.73
N VAL A 182 6.53 -15.95 -9.95
CA VAL A 182 5.90 -15.44 -11.18
C VAL A 182 4.40 -15.67 -11.14
N PHE A 183 3.94 -16.81 -10.63
CA PHE A 183 2.52 -17.07 -10.44
C PHE A 183 1.90 -16.12 -9.43
N LEU A 184 2.50 -15.95 -8.23
CA LEU A 184 1.95 -15.07 -7.19
C LEU A 184 1.87 -13.61 -7.68
N GLU A 185 2.92 -13.11 -8.35
CA GLU A 185 2.92 -11.77 -8.94
C GLU A 185 1.85 -11.62 -10.05
N SER A 186 1.70 -12.62 -10.91
CA SER A 186 0.66 -12.61 -11.96
C SER A 186 -0.74 -12.53 -11.37
N VAL A 187 -1.02 -13.30 -10.30
CA VAL A 187 -2.30 -13.25 -9.60
C VAL A 187 -2.51 -11.90 -8.91
N LEU A 188 -1.49 -11.39 -8.23
CA LEU A 188 -1.53 -10.12 -7.51
C LEU A 188 -1.82 -8.96 -8.46
N PHE A 189 -1.02 -8.83 -9.54
CA PHE A 189 -1.17 -7.75 -10.51
C PHE A 189 -2.47 -7.87 -11.32
N GLY A 190 -2.90 -9.09 -11.62
CA GLY A 190 -4.16 -9.33 -12.33
C GLY A 190 -5.42 -8.99 -11.52
N ARG A 191 -5.32 -8.91 -10.19
CA ARG A 191 -6.44 -8.54 -9.30
C ARG A 191 -6.42 -7.09 -8.87
N ALA A 192 -5.27 -6.44 -8.95
CA ALA A 192 -5.11 -5.04 -8.59
C ALA A 192 -5.75 -4.12 -9.63
N SER A 193 -6.49 -3.11 -9.19
CA SER A 193 -6.98 -2.02 -10.05
C SER A 193 -5.84 -1.08 -10.46
N THR A 194 -4.85 -0.93 -9.59
CA THR A 194 -3.71 -0.03 -9.79
C THR A 194 -2.41 -0.76 -9.49
N VAL A 195 -1.47 -0.75 -10.44
CA VAL A 195 -0.15 -1.35 -10.28
C VAL A 195 0.92 -0.29 -10.50
N ILE A 196 1.75 -0.10 -9.48
CA ILE A 196 2.81 0.90 -9.45
C ILE A 196 4.14 0.19 -9.17
N ARG A 197 5.10 0.39 -10.07
CA ARG A 197 6.47 -0.06 -9.89
C ARG A 197 7.38 1.09 -9.48
N VAL A 198 8.16 0.87 -8.43
CA VAL A 198 9.31 1.71 -8.11
C VAL A 198 10.58 0.98 -8.53
N LYS A 199 11.46 1.65 -9.24
CA LYS A 199 12.77 1.12 -9.64
C LYS A 199 13.84 2.18 -9.50
N GLU A 200 15.08 1.76 -9.30
CA GLU A 200 16.24 2.62 -9.40
C GLU A 200 16.87 2.45 -10.80
N LEU A 201 17.13 3.56 -11.46
CA LEU A 201 17.82 3.60 -12.73
C LEU A 201 18.86 4.72 -12.72
N LYS A 202 20.15 4.38 -12.87
CA LYS A 202 21.28 5.34 -12.88
C LYS A 202 21.28 6.26 -11.66
N GLY A 203 21.04 5.70 -10.46
CA GLY A 203 21.03 6.44 -9.19
C GLY A 203 19.79 7.35 -9.01
N ARG A 204 18.73 7.16 -9.80
CA ARG A 204 17.46 7.88 -9.66
C ARG A 204 16.32 6.92 -9.42
N LEU A 205 15.49 7.23 -8.46
CA LEU A 205 14.25 6.50 -8.25
C LEU A 205 13.20 6.94 -9.28
N GLN A 206 12.54 5.95 -9.86
CA GLN A 206 11.48 6.14 -10.83
C GLN A 206 10.18 5.53 -10.33
N PHE A 207 9.09 6.29 -10.45
CA PHE A 207 7.73 5.84 -10.25
C PHE A 207 7.12 5.52 -11.61
N ALA A 208 6.70 4.28 -11.80
CA ALA A 208 6.04 3.83 -13.01
C ALA A 208 4.63 3.33 -12.70
N LEU A 209 3.62 4.02 -13.21
CA LEU A 209 2.25 3.52 -13.24
C LEU A 209 2.13 2.53 -14.40
N GLU A 210 1.91 1.25 -14.10
CA GLU A 210 1.83 0.19 -15.11
C GLU A 210 0.39 -0.16 -15.48
N SER A 211 -0.52 -0.08 -14.50
CA SER A 211 -1.95 -0.33 -14.69
C SER A 211 -2.78 0.62 -13.85
N HIS A 212 -3.86 1.16 -14.42
CA HIS A 212 -4.84 1.99 -13.73
C HIS A 212 -6.13 2.03 -14.55
N PRO A 213 -7.33 2.08 -13.92
CA PRO A 213 -8.60 2.06 -14.66
C PRO A 213 -8.81 3.24 -15.61
N LEU A 214 -8.25 4.40 -15.28
CA LEU A 214 -8.52 5.67 -15.99
C LEU A 214 -7.27 6.32 -16.59
N LEU A 215 -6.08 6.06 -16.04
CA LEU A 215 -4.83 6.69 -16.47
C LEU A 215 -4.06 5.76 -17.40
N LYS A 216 -3.44 6.34 -18.42
CA LYS A 216 -2.49 5.58 -19.25
C LYS A 216 -1.19 5.32 -18.48
N PRO A 217 -0.49 4.21 -18.74
CA PRO A 217 0.83 3.95 -18.16
C PRO A 217 1.81 5.10 -18.44
N PHE A 218 2.60 5.43 -17.41
CA PHE A 218 3.66 6.45 -17.51
C PHE A 218 4.80 6.13 -16.53
N THR A 219 5.93 6.81 -16.72
CA THR A 219 7.08 6.75 -15.79
C THR A 219 7.58 8.16 -15.56
N ILE A 220 7.86 8.48 -14.29
CA ILE A 220 8.42 9.77 -13.85
C ILE A 220 9.58 9.53 -12.88
N ASP A 221 10.50 10.46 -12.80
CA ASP A 221 11.55 10.45 -11.79
C ASP A 221 11.01 10.99 -10.46
N ILE A 222 11.35 10.31 -9.37
CA ILE A 222 11.09 10.78 -8.01
C ILE A 222 12.20 11.77 -7.64
N LEU A 223 11.82 13.00 -7.32
CA LEU A 223 12.79 14.06 -7.02
C LEU A 223 13.53 13.79 -5.68
N PRO A 224 14.77 14.26 -5.53
CA PRO A 224 15.62 14.03 -4.35
C PRO A 224 14.98 14.43 -2.99
N ASN A 225 14.10 15.42 -2.98
CA ASN A 225 13.39 15.85 -1.75
C ASN A 225 12.48 14.74 -1.19
N ALA A 226 12.04 13.79 -2.03
CA ALA A 226 11.29 12.60 -1.60
C ALA A 226 12.24 11.52 -1.04
N VAL A 227 13.49 11.48 -1.51
CA VAL A 227 14.52 10.53 -1.07
C VAL A 227 15.04 10.87 0.33
N THR A 228 14.88 12.12 0.81
CA THR A 228 15.22 12.48 2.19
C THR A 228 14.41 11.66 3.20
N LEU A 229 13.19 11.22 2.82
CA LEU A 229 12.36 10.29 3.62
C LEU A 229 12.98 8.89 3.75
N GLU A 230 13.78 8.44 2.78
CA GLU A 230 14.43 7.13 2.81
C GLU A 230 15.46 7.02 3.96
N LYS A 231 16.16 8.12 4.25
CA LYS A 231 17.14 8.17 5.35
C LYS A 231 16.54 7.93 6.73
N PHE A 232 15.25 8.18 6.90
CA PHE A 232 14.52 7.91 8.15
C PHE A 232 14.03 6.46 8.27
N VAL A 233 14.02 5.72 7.16
CA VAL A 233 13.52 4.33 7.11
C VAL A 233 14.66 3.31 7.28
N GLU A 234 15.89 3.68 6.94
CA GLU A 234 17.09 2.82 7.03
C GLU A 234 17.84 2.96 8.36
N ALA A 235 17.47 3.89 9.22
CA ALA A 235 18.01 4.08 10.57
C ALA A 235 17.21 3.28 11.60
#